data_39fd0f2993a41e6086df9fecbe85e992
#
_entry.id   39fd0f2993a41e6086df9fecbe85e992
#
_cell.length_a   1.000
_cell.length_b   1.000
_cell.length_c   1.000
_cell.angle_alpha   90.00
_cell.angle_beta   90.00
_cell.angle_gamma   90.00
#
_symmetry.space_group_name_H-M   'P 1'
#
loop_
_entity.id
_entity.type
_entity.pdbx_description
1 polymer ?
#
loop_
_entity_poly.entity_id
_entity_poly.type
_entity_poly.pdbx_seq_one_letter_code
_entity_poly.pdbx_strand_id
1 'polypeptide(L)'
;MSQFKRVEDGIFIAPQPTEQDIQEAKQQGIRTVIDFRLSSETATSNETLTKNHGLAYVNIPVNKAALSASQISDLDAAMKGKEGPFLLHCETGARVALLLSLSKAKQHDWTTEQVFAEAKRMGFDLKSSPEFSAFVMRTID
;
A
#
# COMPACT_ATOMS: atom_id res chain seq x y z
N MET A 1 0.82 15.64 -13.48
CA MET A 1 0.78 15.89 -12.04
C MET A 1 0.62 14.57 -11.31
N SER A 2 1.43 14.32 -10.30
CA SER A 2 1.38 13.05 -9.59
C SER A 2 0.14 12.95 -8.70
N GLN A 3 -0.35 11.72 -8.53
CA GLN A 3 -1.48 11.42 -7.66
C GLN A 3 -1.00 10.90 -6.30
N PHE A 4 0.26 11.18 -5.97
CA PHE A 4 0.86 10.67 -4.75
C PHE A 4 0.42 11.48 -3.55
N LYS A 5 0.06 10.77 -2.47
CA LYS A 5 -0.25 11.40 -1.20
C LYS A 5 0.78 10.94 -0.18
N ARG A 6 1.54 11.88 0.37
CA ARG A 6 2.47 11.57 1.44
C ARG A 6 1.70 11.37 2.73
N VAL A 7 1.83 10.19 3.34
CA VAL A 7 1.11 9.86 4.57
C VAL A 7 2.02 9.90 5.79
N GLU A 8 3.32 9.75 5.60
CA GLU A 8 4.33 9.95 6.63
C GLU A 8 5.69 10.05 5.95
N ASP A 9 6.74 10.34 6.72
CA ASP A 9 8.08 10.46 6.18
C ASP A 9 8.49 9.17 5.46
N GLY A 10 8.85 9.34 4.19
CA GLY A 10 9.32 8.22 3.39
C GLY A 10 8.25 7.29 2.85
N ILE A 11 6.96 7.59 3.06
CA ILE A 11 5.88 6.74 2.58
C ILE A 11 4.83 7.57 1.83
N PHE A 12 4.63 7.21 0.56
CA PHE A 12 3.61 7.80 -0.30
C PHE A 12 2.63 6.72 -0.71
N ILE A 13 1.36 7.08 -0.87
CA ILE A 13 0.33 6.16 -1.37
C ILE A 13 -0.27 6.74 -2.64
N ALA A 14 -0.79 5.85 -3.49
CA ALA A 14 -1.37 6.25 -4.77
C ALA A 14 -2.37 5.22 -5.27
N PRO A 15 -3.33 5.63 -6.14
CA PRO A 15 -4.01 4.67 -6.99
C PRO A 15 -3.04 4.17 -8.06
N GLN A 16 -3.53 3.41 -9.04
CA GLN A 16 -2.66 2.84 -10.06
C GLN A 16 -1.88 3.94 -10.79
N PRO A 17 -0.54 3.90 -10.74
CA PRO A 17 0.27 4.93 -11.38
C PRO A 17 0.40 4.72 -12.89
N THR A 18 0.52 5.83 -13.61
CA THR A 18 0.90 5.83 -15.02
C THR A 18 2.42 5.81 -15.14
N GLU A 19 2.93 5.69 -16.38
CA GLU A 19 4.37 5.80 -16.61
C GLU A 19 4.90 7.16 -16.16
N GLN A 20 4.13 8.23 -16.43
CA GLN A 20 4.53 9.56 -16.00
C GLN A 20 4.60 9.65 -14.49
N ASP A 21 3.68 9.00 -13.78
CA ASP A 21 3.70 8.97 -12.32
C ASP A 21 4.96 8.26 -11.80
N ILE A 22 5.38 7.17 -12.45
CA ILE A 22 6.61 6.47 -12.07
C ILE A 22 7.84 7.34 -12.31
N GLN A 23 7.88 8.10 -13.42
CA GLN A 23 8.97 9.04 -13.67
C GLN A 23 9.02 10.10 -12.57
N GLU A 24 7.87 10.66 -12.20
CA GLU A 24 7.79 11.66 -11.13
C GLU A 24 8.22 11.07 -9.79
N ALA A 25 7.86 9.82 -9.51
CA ALA A 25 8.26 9.14 -8.28
C ALA A 25 9.78 9.10 -8.18
N LYS A 26 10.45 8.75 -9.27
CA LYS A 26 11.91 8.72 -9.29
C LYS A 26 12.50 10.12 -9.07
N GLN A 27 11.90 11.13 -9.70
CA GLN A 27 12.37 12.51 -9.54
C GLN A 27 12.21 13.01 -8.11
N GLN A 28 11.21 12.50 -7.38
CA GLN A 28 10.99 12.85 -5.98
C GLN A 28 11.87 12.04 -5.03
N GLY A 29 12.69 11.16 -5.55
CA GLY A 29 13.62 10.38 -4.73
C GLY A 29 13.08 9.06 -4.23
N ILE A 30 11.90 8.65 -4.68
CA ILE A 30 11.34 7.34 -4.33
C ILE A 30 12.26 6.25 -4.91
N ARG A 31 12.53 5.22 -4.13
CA ARG A 31 13.44 4.14 -4.53
C ARG A 31 12.76 2.81 -4.73
N THR A 32 11.65 2.56 -4.04
CA THR A 32 10.94 1.29 -4.11
C THR A 32 9.45 1.51 -4.30
N VAL A 33 8.86 0.74 -5.21
CA VAL A 33 7.41 0.73 -5.46
C VAL A 33 6.86 -0.60 -4.97
N ILE A 34 5.83 -0.55 -4.13
CA ILE A 34 5.14 -1.74 -3.61
C ILE A 34 3.73 -1.75 -4.17
N ASP A 35 3.40 -2.81 -4.92
CA ASP A 35 2.16 -2.95 -5.67
C ASP A 35 1.31 -4.04 -5.04
N PHE A 36 0.11 -3.69 -4.58
CA PHE A 36 -0.81 -4.64 -3.94
C PHE A 36 -1.83 -5.24 -4.89
N ARG A 37 -1.72 -4.95 -6.19
CA ARG A 37 -2.68 -5.48 -7.15
C ARG A 37 -2.41 -6.96 -7.46
N LEU A 38 -3.48 -7.63 -7.86
CA LEU A 38 -3.37 -8.99 -8.39
C LEU A 38 -2.85 -8.93 -9.82
N SER A 39 -2.22 -10.00 -10.29
CA SER A 39 -1.74 -10.07 -11.67
C SER A 39 -2.88 -9.95 -12.67
N SER A 40 -4.09 -10.36 -12.29
CA SER A 40 -5.27 -10.26 -13.16
C SER A 40 -5.79 -8.84 -13.33
N GLU A 41 -5.37 -7.89 -12.48
CA GLU A 41 -5.84 -6.51 -12.51
C GLU A 41 -5.06 -5.63 -13.47
N THR A 42 -4.00 -6.13 -14.07
CA THR A 42 -3.15 -5.33 -14.93
C THR A 42 -2.88 -6.06 -16.24
N ALA A 43 -3.12 -5.37 -17.35
CA ALA A 43 -2.81 -5.90 -18.68
C ALA A 43 -1.31 -5.86 -18.96
N THR A 44 -0.59 -4.97 -18.28
CA THR A 44 0.85 -4.80 -18.43
C THR A 44 1.49 -4.81 -17.05
N SER A 45 2.58 -5.54 -16.90
CA SER A 45 3.26 -5.62 -15.62
C SER A 45 3.87 -4.27 -15.23
N ASN A 46 3.50 -3.76 -14.07
CA ASN A 46 4.14 -2.57 -13.51
C ASN A 46 5.57 -2.86 -13.10
N GLU A 47 5.94 -4.12 -12.98
CA GLU A 47 7.31 -4.50 -12.66
C GLU A 47 8.29 -4.01 -13.71
N THR A 48 8.01 -4.31 -14.99
CA THR A 48 8.87 -3.88 -16.08
C THR A 48 8.97 -2.37 -16.16
N LEU A 49 7.80 -1.70 -16.08
CA LEU A 49 7.73 -0.25 -16.14
C LEU A 49 8.55 0.39 -15.01
N THR A 50 8.38 -0.11 -13.81
CA THR A 50 9.05 0.41 -12.61
C THR A 50 10.57 0.21 -12.69
N LYS A 51 10.99 -0.99 -13.08
CA LYS A 51 12.41 -1.31 -13.18
C LYS A 51 13.09 -0.54 -14.31
N ASN A 52 12.37 -0.25 -15.39
CA ASN A 52 12.92 0.53 -16.51
C ASN A 52 13.27 1.95 -16.08
N HIS A 53 12.63 2.45 -15.02
CA HIS A 53 12.94 3.77 -14.47
C HIS A 53 13.93 3.72 -13.31
N GLY A 54 14.52 2.55 -13.05
CA GLY A 54 15.57 2.41 -12.04
C GLY A 54 15.05 2.28 -10.62
N LEU A 55 13.79 1.92 -10.44
CA LEU A 55 13.18 1.73 -9.12
C LEU A 55 13.07 0.24 -8.80
N ALA A 56 13.19 -0.12 -7.53
CA ALA A 56 12.90 -1.47 -7.08
C ALA A 56 11.39 -1.71 -7.09
N TYR A 57 10.99 -2.95 -7.31
CA TYR A 57 9.58 -3.31 -7.39
C TYR A 57 9.29 -4.53 -6.53
N VAL A 58 8.23 -4.43 -5.70
CA VAL A 58 7.76 -5.54 -4.88
C VAL A 58 6.26 -5.67 -5.13
N ASN A 59 5.80 -6.89 -5.41
CA ASN A 59 4.36 -7.16 -5.52
C ASN A 59 3.91 -7.97 -4.32
N ILE A 60 2.91 -7.48 -3.61
CA ILE A 60 2.24 -8.17 -2.52
C ILE A 60 0.78 -8.29 -2.93
N PRO A 61 0.40 -9.38 -3.61
CA PRO A 61 -0.97 -9.48 -4.13
C PRO A 61 -1.97 -9.55 -2.98
N VAL A 62 -2.94 -8.66 -3.00
CA VAL A 62 -3.97 -8.56 -1.98
C VAL A 62 -5.33 -8.73 -2.64
N ASN A 63 -5.98 -9.85 -2.34
CA ASN A 63 -7.31 -10.16 -2.82
C ASN A 63 -8.31 -9.86 -1.70
N LYS A 64 -9.26 -8.96 -1.97
CA LYS A 64 -10.28 -8.57 -1.01
C LYS A 64 -11.07 -9.77 -0.46
N ALA A 65 -11.19 -10.83 -1.25
CA ALA A 65 -11.90 -12.04 -0.86
C ALA A 65 -11.05 -13.01 -0.04
N ALA A 66 -9.74 -12.73 0.12
CA ALA A 66 -8.82 -13.65 0.79
C ALA A 66 -7.76 -12.86 1.58
N LEU A 67 -8.21 -11.94 2.42
CA LEU A 67 -7.32 -11.13 3.23
C LEU A 67 -6.68 -11.97 4.33
N SER A 68 -5.39 -11.76 4.56
CA SER A 68 -4.59 -12.57 5.48
C SER A 68 -3.54 -11.72 6.20
N ALA A 69 -3.30 -12.06 7.47
CA ALA A 69 -2.27 -11.38 8.26
C ALA A 69 -0.88 -11.53 7.66
N SER A 70 -0.64 -12.55 6.85
CA SER A 70 0.66 -12.72 6.18
C SER A 70 0.97 -11.55 5.24
N GLN A 71 -0.05 -10.90 4.68
CA GLN A 71 0.14 -9.75 3.81
C GLN A 71 0.70 -8.55 4.58
N ILE A 72 0.30 -8.41 5.84
CA ILE A 72 0.84 -7.35 6.71
C ILE A 72 2.33 -7.63 6.99
N SER A 73 2.66 -8.89 7.28
CA SER A 73 4.04 -9.29 7.50
C SER A 73 4.89 -9.11 6.24
N ASP A 74 4.33 -9.41 5.07
CA ASP A 74 5.02 -9.22 3.80
C ASP A 74 5.33 -7.75 3.56
N LEU A 75 4.39 -6.86 3.89
CA LEU A 75 4.62 -5.42 3.77
C LEU A 75 5.75 -4.97 4.69
N ASP A 76 5.72 -5.40 5.96
CA ASP A 76 6.78 -5.04 6.91
C ASP A 76 8.14 -5.53 6.43
N ALA A 77 8.21 -6.77 5.93
CA ALA A 77 9.45 -7.35 5.43
C ALA A 77 9.97 -6.58 4.20
N ALA A 78 9.07 -6.20 3.29
CA ALA A 78 9.45 -5.44 2.10
C ALA A 78 10.02 -4.08 2.48
N MET A 79 9.40 -3.40 3.43
CA MET A 79 9.87 -2.07 3.84
C MET A 79 11.17 -2.13 4.62
N LYS A 80 11.46 -3.24 5.31
CA LYS A 80 12.74 -3.44 5.98
C LYS A 80 13.85 -3.86 5.03
N GLY A 81 13.49 -4.65 4.01
CA GLY A 81 14.47 -5.23 3.10
C GLY A 81 14.82 -4.37 1.89
N LYS A 82 14.10 -3.29 1.66
CA LYS A 82 14.32 -2.40 0.53
C LYS A 82 14.56 -0.99 1.01
N GLU A 83 15.08 -0.14 0.13
CA GLU A 83 15.35 1.25 0.47
C GLU A 83 14.14 2.15 0.18
N GLY A 84 13.82 2.98 1.15
CA GLY A 84 12.85 4.06 0.97
C GLY A 84 13.51 5.31 0.38
N PRO A 85 12.72 6.30 0.06
CA PRO A 85 11.26 6.39 0.22
C PRO A 85 10.48 5.38 -0.62
N PHE A 86 9.28 5.07 -0.16
CA PHE A 86 8.42 4.05 -0.78
C PHE A 86 7.18 4.67 -1.41
N LEU A 87 6.78 4.12 -2.54
CA LEU A 87 5.46 4.38 -3.12
C LEU A 87 4.65 3.09 -3.04
N LEU A 88 3.56 3.13 -2.29
CA LEU A 88 2.65 2.00 -2.13
C LEU A 88 1.39 2.27 -2.96
N HIS A 89 0.99 1.32 -3.80
CA HIS A 89 -0.21 1.53 -4.61
C HIS A 89 -1.01 0.24 -4.83
N CYS A 90 -2.26 0.44 -5.18
CA CYS A 90 -3.14 -0.59 -5.70
C CYS A 90 -4.01 0.08 -6.76
N GLU A 91 -5.19 -0.42 -7.06
CA GLU A 91 -6.04 0.24 -8.07
C GLU A 91 -6.55 1.59 -7.59
N THR A 92 -7.08 1.65 -6.34
CA THR A 92 -7.67 2.87 -5.79
C THR A 92 -6.86 3.47 -4.65
N GLY A 93 -6.05 2.68 -3.97
CA GLY A 93 -5.35 3.06 -2.74
C GLY A 93 -5.95 2.45 -1.48
N ALA A 94 -7.14 1.85 -1.57
CA ALA A 94 -7.84 1.34 -0.39
C ALA A 94 -7.10 0.17 0.28
N ARG A 95 -6.56 -0.76 -0.50
CA ARG A 95 -5.79 -1.88 0.05
C ARG A 95 -4.51 -1.40 0.71
N VAL A 96 -3.90 -0.35 0.17
CA VAL A 96 -2.73 0.27 0.79
C VAL A 96 -3.10 0.82 2.16
N ALA A 97 -4.18 1.59 2.24
CA ALA A 97 -4.62 2.19 3.50
C ALA A 97 -4.91 1.11 4.54
N LEU A 98 -5.55 0.01 4.12
CA LEU A 98 -5.85 -1.12 4.99
C LEU A 98 -4.59 -1.71 5.60
N LEU A 99 -3.65 -2.14 4.75
CA LEU A 99 -2.47 -2.85 5.22
C LEU A 99 -1.50 -1.95 5.96
N LEU A 100 -1.33 -0.71 5.51
CA LEU A 100 -0.44 0.22 6.18
C LEU A 100 -0.96 0.59 7.56
N SER A 101 -2.27 0.82 7.71
CA SER A 101 -2.88 1.11 9.00
C SER A 101 -2.74 -0.08 9.96
N LEU A 102 -2.92 -1.31 9.46
CA LEU A 102 -2.77 -2.51 10.30
C LEU A 102 -1.31 -2.74 10.67
N SER A 103 -0.37 -2.46 9.78
CA SER A 103 1.05 -2.54 10.10
C SER A 103 1.40 -1.60 11.25
N LYS A 104 0.91 -0.37 11.18
CA LYS A 104 1.11 0.62 12.26
C LYS A 104 0.46 0.18 13.55
N ALA A 105 -0.73 -0.42 13.47
CA ALA A 105 -1.45 -0.90 14.64
C ALA A 105 -0.64 -1.96 15.40
N LYS A 106 0.02 -2.85 14.66
CA LYS A 106 0.87 -3.88 15.29
C LYS A 106 2.09 -3.27 15.96
N GLN A 107 2.64 -2.20 15.41
CA GLN A 107 3.80 -1.53 15.97
C GLN A 107 3.47 -0.68 17.20
N HIS A 108 2.26 -0.14 17.26
CA HIS A 108 1.84 0.80 18.29
C HIS A 108 0.72 0.30 19.19
N ASP A 109 0.31 -0.94 18.99
CA ASP A 109 -0.73 -1.59 19.81
C ASP A 109 -2.06 -0.81 19.76
N TRP A 110 -2.47 -0.45 18.56
CA TRP A 110 -3.70 0.33 18.34
C TRP A 110 -4.96 -0.50 18.49
N THR A 111 -6.06 0.18 18.81
CA THR A 111 -7.40 -0.41 18.78
C THR A 111 -7.95 -0.39 17.36
N THR A 112 -9.05 -1.13 17.13
CA THR A 112 -9.74 -1.12 15.83
C THR A 112 -10.16 0.29 15.44
N GLU A 113 -10.65 1.08 16.40
CA GLU A 113 -11.06 2.46 16.12
C GLU A 113 -9.90 3.31 15.64
N GLN A 114 -8.71 3.11 16.21
CA GLN A 114 -7.53 3.85 15.77
C GLN A 114 -7.10 3.44 14.33
N VAL A 115 -7.28 2.17 13.98
CA VAL A 115 -6.99 1.71 12.61
C VAL A 115 -7.94 2.38 11.63
N PHE A 116 -9.23 2.39 11.92
CA PHE A 116 -10.21 3.05 11.06
C PHE A 116 -9.94 4.55 10.92
N ALA A 117 -9.54 5.19 12.01
CA ALA A 117 -9.23 6.62 12.00
C ALA A 117 -8.00 6.90 11.12
N GLU A 118 -6.97 6.06 11.20
CA GLU A 118 -5.77 6.25 10.40
C GLU A 118 -6.05 6.07 8.91
N ALA A 119 -6.83 5.05 8.55
CA ALA A 119 -7.19 4.85 7.14
C ALA A 119 -8.03 6.02 6.63
N LYS A 120 -8.90 6.57 7.47
CA LYS A 120 -9.71 7.73 7.09
C LYS A 120 -8.84 8.96 6.87
N ARG A 121 -7.79 9.13 7.67
CA ARG A 121 -6.81 10.19 7.48
C ARG A 121 -6.13 10.06 6.11
N MET A 122 -5.93 8.83 5.65
CA MET A 122 -5.37 8.57 4.32
C MET A 122 -6.40 8.76 3.19
N GLY A 123 -7.67 8.95 3.54
CA GLY A 123 -8.73 9.19 2.57
C GLY A 123 -9.67 8.01 2.33
N PHE A 124 -9.64 6.99 3.18
CA PHE A 124 -10.42 5.77 2.95
C PHE A 124 -11.24 5.36 4.16
N ASP A 125 -12.53 5.16 3.95
CA ASP A 125 -13.43 4.69 4.99
C ASP A 125 -13.53 3.16 4.91
N LEU A 126 -12.73 2.46 5.71
CA LEU A 126 -12.70 1.00 5.70
C LEU A 126 -13.98 0.38 6.25
N LYS A 127 -14.73 1.13 7.05
CA LYS A 127 -16.01 0.63 7.60
C LYS A 127 -17.06 0.43 6.51
N SER A 128 -16.92 1.12 5.39
CA SER A 128 -17.86 0.97 4.27
C SER A 128 -17.67 -0.33 3.52
N SER A 129 -16.57 -1.05 3.73
CA SER A 129 -16.30 -2.34 3.14
C SER A 129 -16.45 -3.44 4.17
N PRO A 130 -17.43 -4.35 4.04
CA PRO A 130 -17.60 -5.45 4.99
C PRO A 130 -16.36 -6.33 5.11
N GLU A 131 -15.69 -6.62 4.00
CA GLU A 131 -14.50 -7.46 3.99
C GLU A 131 -13.34 -6.79 4.74
N PHE A 132 -13.10 -5.51 4.49
CA PHE A 132 -12.03 -4.78 5.16
C PHE A 132 -12.33 -4.60 6.65
N SER A 133 -13.56 -4.22 6.97
CA SER A 133 -13.98 -4.04 8.35
C SER A 133 -13.82 -5.33 9.16
N ALA A 134 -14.27 -6.45 8.63
CA ALA A 134 -14.13 -7.74 9.29
C ALA A 134 -12.67 -8.12 9.50
N PHE A 135 -11.84 -7.85 8.50
CA PHE A 135 -10.41 -8.15 8.58
C PHE A 135 -9.73 -7.33 9.68
N VAL A 136 -10.05 -6.03 9.77
CA VAL A 136 -9.51 -5.18 10.83
C VAL A 136 -9.91 -5.73 12.20
N MET A 137 -11.18 -6.06 12.38
CA MET A 137 -11.67 -6.53 13.67
C MET A 137 -10.99 -7.83 14.10
N ARG A 138 -10.88 -8.82 13.22
CA ARG A 138 -10.28 -10.10 13.59
C ARG A 138 -8.76 -10.03 13.72
N THR A 139 -8.12 -9.04 13.11
CA THR A 139 -6.66 -8.90 13.17
C THR A 139 -6.22 -8.21 14.46
N ILE A 140 -7.00 -7.25 14.94
CA ILE A 140 -6.65 -6.45 16.12
C ILE A 140 -7.05 -7.16 17.42
N ASP A 141 -8.12 -7.94 17.42
CA ASP A 141 -8.57 -8.64 18.62
C ASP A 141 -7.66 -9.79 19.03
#